data_7aa2bd46375d0b19c0b829617c5f0612
#
_entry.id   7aa2bd46375d0b19c0b829617c5f0612
#
_cell.length_a   1.000
_cell.length_b   1.000
_cell.length_c   1.000
_cell.angle_alpha   90.00
_cell.angle_beta   90.00
_cell.angle_gamma   90.00
#
_symmetry.space_group_name_H-M   'P 1'
#
loop_
_entity.id
_entity.type
_entity.pdbx_description
1 polymer ?
#
loop_
_entity_poly.entity_id
_entity_poly.type
_entity_poly.pdbx_seq_one_letter_code
_entity_poly.pdbx_strand_id
1 'polypeptide(L)'
;MSIAQDTAQSDDPHQSLQSATDLLTRKAGRPRSTKAHKAILNATLELFADEGFDAMSIEAIAARAGVGKTTIYRRWDSKEDLVLDAARSLRAEFPFVDTGNLRDDLLHLLKLVWDMSERNSLLEKLWVRIIGESRANPDLFRFFYEHGLGLRLQHFRQAIEQAQARGEIRKDLDPLLVLDLIMGPLVSRLLLTGPLDSAPHSGDFPEQMVEAVLQGLAPKSAR
;
A
#
# COMPACT_ATOMS: atom_id res chain seq x y z
N MET A 1 83.58 17.55 7.90
CA MET A 1 83.39 16.81 6.66
C MET A 1 82.63 15.54 7.00
N SER A 2 81.36 15.47 6.70
CA SER A 2 80.65 14.23 6.41
C SER A 2 79.33 14.57 5.76
N ILE A 3 79.10 13.95 4.65
CA ILE A 3 78.06 14.23 3.64
C ILE A 3 76.84 13.46 4.08
N ALA A 4 75.68 14.13 4.19
CA ALA A 4 74.38 13.52 4.37
C ALA A 4 73.91 12.95 3.00
N GLN A 5 73.55 11.66 2.97
CA GLN A 5 72.86 11.01 1.86
C GLN A 5 71.38 11.14 2.06
N ASP A 6 70.78 11.83 1.09
CA ASP A 6 69.35 11.97 0.89
C ASP A 6 68.84 10.71 0.18
N THR A 7 67.94 9.92 0.80
CA THR A 7 67.28 8.77 0.19
C THR A 7 65.89 9.20 -0.25
N ALA A 8 65.80 9.51 -1.53
CA ALA A 8 64.51 9.74 -2.21
C ALA A 8 63.70 8.44 -2.20
N GLN A 9 62.54 8.49 -1.57
CA GLN A 9 61.54 7.46 -1.56
C GLN A 9 60.75 7.58 -2.89
N SER A 10 60.92 6.62 -3.79
CA SER A 10 60.22 6.55 -5.05
C SER A 10 58.79 6.10 -4.77
N ASP A 11 57.84 7.02 -4.92
CA ASP A 11 56.41 6.69 -5.00
C ASP A 11 56.16 5.89 -6.29
N ASP A 12 55.80 4.62 -6.11
CA ASP A 12 55.42 3.75 -7.24
C ASP A 12 53.98 4.06 -7.70
N PRO A 13 53.77 4.58 -8.92
CA PRO A 13 52.47 4.94 -9.46
C PRO A 13 51.53 3.73 -9.57
N HIS A 14 52.05 2.50 -9.59
CA HIS A 14 51.25 1.28 -9.67
C HIS A 14 50.54 0.91 -8.35
N GLN A 15 51.09 1.28 -7.19
CA GLN A 15 50.41 1.08 -5.91
C GLN A 15 49.26 2.04 -5.67
N SER A 16 49.36 3.26 -6.19
CA SER A 16 48.24 4.24 -6.09
C SER A 16 47.06 3.89 -6.98
N LEU A 17 47.28 3.28 -8.12
CA LEU A 17 46.22 2.83 -9.03
C LEU A 17 45.51 1.57 -8.53
N GLN A 18 46.23 0.64 -7.90
CA GLN A 18 45.60 -0.53 -7.27
C GLN A 18 44.70 -0.18 -6.09
N SER A 19 45.14 0.76 -5.25
CA SER A 19 44.33 1.26 -4.13
C SER A 19 43.04 1.98 -4.59
N ALA A 20 43.12 2.73 -5.70
CA ALA A 20 41.96 3.39 -6.30
C ALA A 20 40.97 2.38 -6.92
N THR A 21 41.46 1.32 -7.53
CA THR A 21 40.64 0.25 -8.13
C THR A 21 39.98 -0.59 -7.07
N ASP A 22 40.62 -0.87 -5.92
CA ASP A 22 40.03 -1.57 -4.79
C ASP A 22 38.95 -0.75 -4.04
N LEU A 23 39.08 0.58 -4.05
CA LEU A 23 38.03 1.46 -3.53
C LEU A 23 36.78 1.49 -4.41
N LEU A 24 36.93 1.34 -5.73
CA LEU A 24 35.83 1.30 -6.70
C LEU A 24 35.16 -0.08 -6.78
N THR A 25 35.82 -1.15 -6.33
CA THR A 25 35.28 -2.52 -6.31
C THR A 25 34.65 -2.93 -5.00
N ARG A 26 34.58 -2.06 -3.98
CA ARG A 26 33.74 -2.26 -2.80
C ARG A 26 32.28 -2.24 -3.25
N LYS A 27 31.81 -3.39 -3.76
CA LYS A 27 30.38 -3.64 -4.05
C LYS A 27 29.57 -3.32 -2.80
N ALA A 28 28.90 -2.18 -2.85
CA ALA A 28 27.89 -1.80 -1.87
C ALA A 28 26.92 -2.97 -1.66
N GLY A 29 26.70 -3.36 -0.42
CA GLY A 29 25.87 -4.48 0.01
C GLY A 29 24.36 -4.31 -0.26
N ARG A 30 23.96 -3.92 -1.46
CA ARG A 30 22.61 -3.53 -1.86
C ARG A 30 21.60 -4.67 -2.11
N PRO A 31 21.91 -5.88 -2.65
CA PRO A 31 20.85 -6.83 -3.02
C PRO A 31 20.22 -7.56 -1.82
N ARG A 32 21.03 -7.97 -0.83
CA ARG A 32 20.53 -8.72 0.36
C ARG A 32 19.69 -7.87 1.29
N SER A 33 20.02 -6.60 1.45
CA SER A 33 19.29 -5.66 2.31
C SER A 33 17.87 -5.39 1.81
N THR A 34 17.70 -5.23 0.49
CA THR A 34 16.38 -4.97 -0.14
C THR A 34 15.50 -6.21 -0.15
N LYS A 35 16.07 -7.40 -0.40
CA LYS A 35 15.33 -8.66 -0.36
C LYS A 35 14.81 -8.97 1.06
N ALA A 36 15.66 -8.81 2.06
CA ALA A 36 15.27 -9.01 3.46
C ALA A 36 14.21 -7.99 3.90
N HIS A 37 14.31 -6.73 3.47
CA HIS A 37 13.32 -5.70 3.76
C HIS A 37 11.95 -6.09 3.21
N LYS A 38 11.85 -6.43 1.93
CA LYS A 38 10.59 -6.89 1.32
C LYS A 38 10.03 -8.13 1.99
N ALA A 39 10.88 -9.12 2.32
CA ALA A 39 10.46 -10.34 3.01
C ALA A 39 9.86 -10.05 4.40
N ILE A 40 10.44 -9.10 5.15
CA ILE A 40 9.91 -8.69 6.46
C ILE A 40 8.56 -7.99 6.29
N LEU A 41 8.43 -7.03 5.34
CA LEU A 41 7.18 -6.34 5.10
C LEU A 41 6.06 -7.31 4.69
N ASN A 42 6.34 -8.24 3.77
CA ASN A 42 5.37 -9.25 3.35
C ASN A 42 4.95 -10.16 4.52
N ALA A 43 5.91 -10.69 5.29
CA ALA A 43 5.61 -11.51 6.46
C ALA A 43 4.78 -10.75 7.51
N THR A 44 5.02 -9.45 7.66
CA THR A 44 4.24 -8.58 8.55
C THR A 44 2.79 -8.48 8.07
N LEU A 45 2.57 -8.21 6.78
CA LEU A 45 1.23 -8.12 6.20
C LEU A 45 0.47 -9.45 6.28
N GLU A 46 1.13 -10.57 6.01
CA GLU A 46 0.54 -11.90 6.13
C GLU A 46 0.11 -12.21 7.57
N LEU A 47 0.99 -11.99 8.55
CA LEU A 47 0.66 -12.22 9.97
C LEU A 47 -0.42 -11.27 10.47
N PHE A 48 -0.37 -10.01 10.07
CA PHE A 48 -1.43 -9.06 10.40
C PHE A 48 -2.78 -9.50 9.83
N ALA A 49 -2.81 -9.98 8.59
CA ALA A 49 -4.04 -10.47 7.96
C ALA A 49 -4.59 -11.73 8.67
N ASP A 50 -3.71 -12.65 9.03
CA ASP A 50 -4.10 -13.94 9.62
C ASP A 50 -4.45 -13.80 11.12
N GLU A 51 -3.64 -13.11 11.91
CA GLU A 51 -3.70 -13.09 13.37
C GLU A 51 -4.21 -11.77 13.97
N GLY A 52 -4.06 -10.66 13.24
CA GLY A 52 -4.32 -9.30 13.74
C GLY A 52 -3.14 -8.70 14.49
N PHE A 53 -3.28 -7.41 14.85
CA PHE A 53 -2.19 -6.65 15.44
C PHE A 53 -1.73 -7.18 16.79
N ASP A 54 -2.68 -7.48 17.69
CA ASP A 54 -2.35 -7.85 19.07
C ASP A 54 -1.67 -9.22 19.16
N ALA A 55 -2.14 -10.20 18.38
CA ALA A 55 -1.64 -11.57 18.42
C ALA A 55 -0.28 -11.75 17.71
N MET A 56 0.00 -10.95 16.67
CA MET A 56 1.26 -11.08 15.94
C MET A 56 2.46 -10.62 16.78
N SER A 57 3.61 -11.29 16.63
CA SER A 57 4.85 -10.97 17.33
C SER A 57 6.02 -10.74 16.38
N ILE A 58 7.03 -9.98 16.84
CA ILE A 58 8.28 -9.79 16.09
C ILE A 58 9.01 -11.12 15.87
N GLU A 59 8.88 -12.06 16.80
CA GLU A 59 9.40 -13.42 16.69
C GLU A 59 8.77 -14.17 15.50
N ALA A 60 7.45 -14.13 15.40
CA ALA A 60 6.71 -14.78 14.32
C ALA A 60 7.04 -14.14 12.97
N ILE A 61 7.14 -12.81 12.91
CA ILE A 61 7.54 -12.08 11.70
C ILE A 61 8.96 -12.47 11.27
N ALA A 62 9.91 -12.50 12.20
CA ALA A 62 11.29 -12.87 11.91
C ALA A 62 11.40 -14.31 11.38
N ALA A 63 10.69 -15.24 12.01
CA ALA A 63 10.63 -16.64 11.59
C ALA A 63 10.04 -16.78 10.18
N ARG A 64 8.91 -16.13 9.90
CA ARG A 64 8.23 -16.17 8.60
C ARG A 64 9.07 -15.51 7.49
N ALA A 65 9.76 -14.41 7.80
CA ALA A 65 10.64 -13.71 6.87
C ALA A 65 12.00 -14.39 6.65
N GLY A 66 12.35 -15.41 7.47
CA GLY A 66 13.64 -16.09 7.40
C GLY A 66 14.81 -15.21 7.82
N VAL A 67 14.62 -14.32 8.81
CA VAL A 67 15.63 -13.39 9.32
C VAL A 67 15.78 -13.47 10.85
N GLY A 68 16.89 -12.99 11.38
CA GLY A 68 17.03 -12.81 12.82
C GLY A 68 16.29 -11.57 13.32
N LYS A 69 15.74 -11.61 14.56
CA LYS A 69 15.06 -10.49 15.22
C LYS A 69 15.87 -9.19 15.20
N THR A 70 17.18 -9.29 15.38
CA THR A 70 18.10 -8.14 15.33
C THR A 70 18.09 -7.42 13.97
N THR A 71 17.73 -8.13 12.89
CA THR A 71 17.58 -7.51 11.55
C THR A 71 16.34 -6.63 11.48
N ILE A 72 15.28 -6.99 12.20
CA ILE A 72 14.06 -6.20 12.33
C ILE A 72 14.33 -4.98 13.20
N TYR A 73 14.77 -5.17 14.46
CA TYR A 73 15.02 -4.07 15.41
C TYR A 73 16.06 -3.05 14.96
N ARG A 74 16.95 -3.41 14.03
CA ARG A 74 17.88 -2.44 13.44
C ARG A 74 17.18 -1.45 12.49
N ARG A 75 15.94 -1.72 12.04
CA ARG A 75 15.23 -0.95 11.02
C ARG A 75 13.95 -0.30 11.53
N TRP A 76 13.32 -0.93 12.50
CA TRP A 76 12.06 -0.48 13.09
C TRP A 76 12.18 -0.54 14.60
N ASP A 77 11.81 0.56 15.26
CA ASP A 77 11.93 0.70 16.71
C ASP A 77 10.80 -0.03 17.44
N SER A 78 9.66 -0.23 16.77
CA SER A 78 8.47 -0.86 17.33
C SER A 78 7.77 -1.80 16.33
N LYS A 79 6.84 -2.62 16.82
CA LYS A 79 5.94 -3.43 15.99
C LYS A 79 5.01 -2.53 15.17
N GLU A 80 4.57 -1.45 15.77
CA GLU A 80 3.79 -0.39 15.16
C GLU A 80 4.51 0.17 13.93
N ASP A 81 5.74 0.65 14.07
CA ASP A 81 6.54 1.22 12.97
C ASP A 81 6.70 0.23 11.81
N LEU A 82 6.91 -1.05 12.13
CA LEU A 82 7.03 -2.10 11.14
C LEU A 82 5.71 -2.31 10.37
N VAL A 83 4.58 -2.40 11.08
CA VAL A 83 3.26 -2.54 10.47
C VAL A 83 2.92 -1.34 9.60
N LEU A 84 3.31 -0.15 10.05
CA LEU A 84 3.14 1.10 9.31
C LEU A 84 3.91 1.11 7.99
N ASP A 85 5.16 0.69 8.03
CA ASP A 85 6.02 0.62 6.83
C ASP A 85 5.50 -0.47 5.87
N ALA A 86 5.04 -1.60 6.42
CA ALA A 86 4.39 -2.64 5.65
C ALA A 86 3.09 -2.13 4.95
N ALA A 87 2.25 -1.39 5.66
CA ALA A 87 1.06 -0.77 5.08
C ALA A 87 1.39 0.24 3.96
N ARG A 88 2.46 1.03 4.14
CA ARG A 88 2.94 1.95 3.10
C ARG A 88 3.38 1.22 1.83
N SER A 89 3.93 0.02 1.95
CA SER A 89 4.36 -0.77 0.79
C SER A 89 3.21 -1.16 -0.14
N LEU A 90 1.97 -1.23 0.40
CA LEU A 90 0.76 -1.53 -0.38
C LEU A 90 0.32 -0.38 -1.31
N ARG A 91 0.86 0.83 -1.13
CA ARG A 91 0.46 1.99 -1.96
C ARG A 91 0.70 1.77 -3.45
N ALA A 92 1.77 1.06 -3.81
CA ALA A 92 2.12 0.79 -5.20
C ALA A 92 1.14 -0.17 -5.90
N GLU A 93 0.38 -0.96 -5.12
CA GLU A 93 -0.54 -1.95 -5.66
C GLU A 93 -1.92 -1.38 -6.03
N PHE A 94 -2.17 -0.12 -5.63
CA PHE A 94 -3.43 0.55 -5.91
C PHE A 94 -3.18 1.93 -6.54
N PRO A 95 -2.74 2.00 -7.78
CA PRO A 95 -2.59 3.29 -8.44
C PRO A 95 -3.96 3.96 -8.54
N PHE A 96 -4.01 5.24 -8.19
CA PHE A 96 -5.14 6.09 -8.57
C PHE A 96 -5.05 6.35 -10.06
N VAL A 97 -6.13 6.05 -10.78
CA VAL A 97 -6.25 6.35 -12.21
C VAL A 97 -7.20 7.54 -12.33
N ASP A 98 -6.73 8.60 -12.97
CA ASP A 98 -7.54 9.78 -13.33
C ASP A 98 -7.63 9.82 -14.85
N THR A 99 -8.72 9.31 -15.40
CA THR A 99 -9.00 9.32 -16.84
C THR A 99 -9.68 10.61 -17.28
N GLY A 100 -10.08 11.47 -16.34
CA GLY A 100 -10.92 12.63 -16.58
C GLY A 100 -12.40 12.27 -16.78
N ASN A 101 -12.79 11.03 -16.52
CA ASN A 101 -14.15 10.51 -16.58
C ASN A 101 -14.46 9.71 -15.32
N LEU A 102 -15.41 10.19 -14.50
CA LEU A 102 -15.72 9.56 -13.21
C LEU A 102 -16.16 8.09 -13.35
N ARG A 103 -16.92 7.76 -14.40
CA ARG A 103 -17.40 6.40 -14.65
C ARG A 103 -16.22 5.44 -14.82
N ASP A 104 -15.24 5.80 -15.65
CA ASP A 104 -14.10 4.97 -15.95
C ASP A 104 -13.18 4.84 -14.75
N ASP A 105 -12.98 5.92 -13.97
CA ASP A 105 -12.21 5.93 -12.74
C ASP A 105 -12.81 4.99 -11.69
N LEU A 106 -14.15 5.04 -11.53
CA LEU A 106 -14.88 4.16 -10.63
C LEU A 106 -14.80 2.69 -11.07
N LEU A 107 -14.95 2.42 -12.36
CA LEU A 107 -14.85 1.06 -12.89
C LEU A 107 -13.46 0.48 -12.67
N HIS A 108 -12.40 1.25 -12.88
CA HIS A 108 -11.04 0.81 -12.61
C HIS A 108 -10.85 0.43 -11.14
N LEU A 109 -11.31 1.29 -10.22
CA LEU A 109 -11.23 1.01 -8.79
C LEU A 109 -11.99 -0.26 -8.41
N LEU A 110 -13.26 -0.33 -8.82
CA LEU A 110 -14.15 -1.41 -8.38
C LEU A 110 -13.75 -2.75 -8.96
N LYS A 111 -13.30 -2.79 -10.22
CA LYS A 111 -12.74 -4.02 -10.81
C LYS A 111 -11.49 -4.48 -10.09
N LEU A 112 -10.58 -3.56 -9.76
CA LEU A 112 -9.39 -3.89 -9.01
C LEU A 112 -9.73 -4.54 -7.67
N VAL A 113 -10.65 -3.93 -6.90
CA VAL A 113 -11.06 -4.45 -5.59
C VAL A 113 -11.84 -5.77 -5.75
N TRP A 114 -12.69 -5.88 -6.76
CA TRP A 114 -13.44 -7.09 -7.07
C TRP A 114 -12.55 -8.27 -7.43
N ASP A 115 -11.61 -8.07 -8.35
CA ASP A 115 -10.64 -9.08 -8.75
C ASP A 115 -9.79 -9.57 -7.58
N MET A 116 -9.52 -8.70 -6.61
CA MET A 116 -8.80 -9.08 -5.40
C MET A 116 -9.63 -10.00 -4.51
N SER A 117 -10.93 -9.75 -4.36
CA SER A 117 -11.81 -10.57 -3.54
C SER A 117 -12.01 -11.97 -4.14
N GLU A 118 -12.15 -12.07 -5.46
CA GLU A 118 -12.28 -13.38 -6.14
C GLU A 118 -11.04 -14.26 -6.00
N ARG A 119 -9.85 -13.65 -5.85
CA ARG A 119 -8.58 -14.38 -5.76
C ARG A 119 -8.22 -14.81 -4.33
N ASN A 120 -9.07 -14.56 -3.33
CA ASN A 120 -8.74 -14.77 -1.90
C ASN A 120 -7.34 -14.23 -1.59
N SER A 121 -7.10 -13.00 -2.01
CA SER A 121 -5.78 -12.40 -1.96
C SER A 121 -5.43 -11.93 -0.54
N LEU A 122 -4.14 -11.81 -0.26
CA LEU A 122 -3.65 -11.21 0.98
C LEU A 122 -4.29 -9.82 1.21
N LEU A 123 -4.54 -9.07 0.13
CA LEU A 123 -5.12 -7.73 0.18
C LEU A 123 -6.57 -7.75 0.67
N GLU A 124 -7.38 -8.72 0.25
CA GLU A 124 -8.74 -8.91 0.77
C GLU A 124 -8.73 -9.16 2.28
N LYS A 125 -7.91 -10.13 2.71
CA LYS A 125 -7.76 -10.44 4.15
C LYS A 125 -7.33 -9.22 4.96
N LEU A 126 -6.38 -8.44 4.43
CA LEU A 126 -5.92 -7.20 5.05
C LEU A 126 -7.05 -6.18 5.20
N TRP A 127 -7.87 -5.99 4.15
CA TRP A 127 -9.01 -5.08 4.21
C TRP A 127 -10.02 -5.47 5.25
N VAL A 128 -10.42 -6.74 5.25
CA VAL A 128 -11.35 -7.29 6.26
C VAL A 128 -10.79 -7.09 7.67
N ARG A 129 -9.50 -7.37 7.86
CA ARG A 129 -8.82 -7.19 9.16
C ARG A 129 -8.77 -5.72 9.58
N ILE A 130 -8.34 -4.81 8.70
CA ILE A 130 -8.24 -3.38 9.01
C ILE A 130 -9.59 -2.81 9.42
N ILE A 131 -10.67 -3.15 8.71
CA ILE A 131 -12.01 -2.68 9.04
C ILE A 131 -12.47 -3.30 10.37
N GLY A 132 -12.21 -4.59 10.59
CA GLY A 132 -12.52 -5.27 11.86
C GLY A 132 -11.80 -4.65 13.07
N GLU A 133 -10.55 -4.26 12.90
CA GLU A 133 -9.73 -3.61 13.95
C GLU A 133 -10.16 -2.16 14.25
N SER A 134 -10.98 -1.53 13.41
CA SER A 134 -11.34 -0.12 13.54
C SER A 134 -11.94 0.28 14.90
N ARG A 135 -12.61 -0.65 15.57
CA ARG A 135 -13.21 -0.44 16.90
C ARG A 135 -12.32 -0.93 18.03
N ALA A 136 -11.57 -2.03 17.82
CA ALA A 136 -10.68 -2.60 18.82
C ALA A 136 -9.40 -1.76 18.97
N ASN A 137 -8.85 -1.29 17.87
CA ASN A 137 -7.60 -0.53 17.81
C ASN A 137 -7.79 0.77 16.99
N PRO A 138 -8.51 1.77 17.53
CA PRO A 138 -8.87 2.98 16.77
C PRO A 138 -7.65 3.81 16.35
N ASP A 139 -6.55 3.79 17.10
CA ASP A 139 -5.32 4.50 16.75
C ASP A 139 -4.59 3.81 15.58
N LEU A 140 -4.54 2.49 15.58
CA LEU A 140 -4.01 1.70 14.47
C LEU A 140 -4.86 1.92 13.20
N PHE A 141 -6.19 1.89 13.33
CA PHE A 141 -7.09 2.17 12.22
C PHE A 141 -6.89 3.59 11.67
N ARG A 142 -6.83 4.60 12.55
CA ARG A 142 -6.56 6.00 12.15
C ARG A 142 -5.26 6.09 11.37
N PHE A 143 -4.26 5.39 11.81
CA PHE A 143 -2.97 5.36 11.14
C PHE A 143 -3.05 4.71 9.74
N PHE A 144 -3.68 3.54 9.60
CA PHE A 144 -3.93 2.94 8.28
C PHE A 144 -4.75 3.85 7.38
N TYR A 145 -5.72 4.54 7.97
CA TYR A 145 -6.53 5.52 7.25
C TYR A 145 -5.66 6.68 6.72
N GLU A 146 -4.91 7.34 7.60
CA GLU A 146 -4.11 8.53 7.24
C GLU A 146 -2.97 8.20 6.26
N HIS A 147 -2.29 7.08 6.44
CA HIS A 147 -1.07 6.73 5.70
C HIS A 147 -1.30 5.75 4.54
N GLY A 148 -2.41 5.05 4.52
CA GLY A 148 -2.76 4.08 3.47
C GLY A 148 -3.96 4.54 2.65
N LEU A 149 -5.12 4.56 3.28
CA LEU A 149 -6.40 4.79 2.65
C LEU A 149 -6.68 6.29 2.39
N GLY A 150 -6.33 7.16 3.34
CA GLY A 150 -6.75 8.56 3.33
C GLY A 150 -6.28 9.34 2.10
N LEU A 151 -5.04 9.10 1.64
CA LEU A 151 -4.55 9.74 0.43
C LEU A 151 -5.37 9.35 -0.81
N ARG A 152 -5.85 8.11 -0.89
CA ARG A 152 -6.72 7.65 -1.98
C ARG A 152 -8.09 8.25 -1.90
N LEU A 153 -8.65 8.31 -0.69
CA LEU A 153 -9.93 8.97 -0.46
C LEU A 153 -9.87 10.45 -0.83
N GLN A 154 -8.74 11.11 -0.62
CA GLN A 154 -8.50 12.48 -1.10
C GLN A 154 -8.52 12.56 -2.63
N HIS A 155 -7.85 11.65 -3.33
CA HIS A 155 -7.88 11.61 -4.79
C HIS A 155 -9.29 11.35 -5.32
N PHE A 156 -10.03 10.40 -4.72
CA PHE A 156 -11.43 10.17 -5.10
C PHE A 156 -12.32 11.37 -4.84
N ARG A 157 -12.14 12.04 -3.71
CA ARG A 157 -12.84 13.28 -3.43
C ARG A 157 -12.57 14.33 -4.50
N GLN A 158 -11.31 14.52 -4.90
CA GLN A 158 -10.95 15.44 -5.96
C GLN A 158 -11.58 15.05 -7.31
N ALA A 159 -11.58 13.76 -7.66
CA ALA A 159 -12.24 13.28 -8.88
C ALA A 159 -13.75 13.53 -8.84
N ILE A 160 -14.40 13.34 -7.69
CA ILE A 160 -15.83 13.64 -7.51
C ILE A 160 -16.08 15.16 -7.66
N GLU A 161 -15.29 16.01 -7.02
CA GLU A 161 -15.39 17.47 -7.14
C GLU A 161 -15.21 17.95 -8.57
N GLN A 162 -14.28 17.35 -9.31
CA GLN A 162 -14.08 17.63 -10.74
C GLN A 162 -15.27 17.16 -11.59
N ALA A 163 -15.80 15.96 -11.33
CA ALA A 163 -16.99 15.46 -12.01
C ALA A 163 -18.22 16.35 -11.75
N GLN A 164 -18.36 16.87 -10.54
CA GLN A 164 -19.37 17.88 -10.20
C GLN A 164 -19.16 19.19 -11.00
N ALA A 165 -17.92 19.63 -11.13
CA ALA A 165 -17.59 20.83 -11.90
C ALA A 165 -17.94 20.65 -13.39
N ARG A 166 -17.65 19.48 -13.97
CA ARG A 166 -18.00 19.12 -15.35
C ARG A 166 -19.49 18.88 -15.56
N GLY A 167 -20.29 18.74 -14.48
CA GLY A 167 -21.73 18.47 -14.56
C GLY A 167 -22.08 17.00 -14.81
N GLU A 168 -21.17 16.08 -14.61
CA GLU A 168 -21.41 14.64 -14.73
C GLU A 168 -22.31 14.13 -13.60
N ILE A 169 -22.19 14.72 -12.41
CA ILE A 169 -23.00 14.42 -11.23
C ILE A 169 -23.52 15.70 -10.58
N ARG A 170 -24.49 15.53 -9.71
CA ARG A 170 -25.14 16.62 -8.96
C ARG A 170 -24.15 17.40 -8.10
N LYS A 171 -24.21 18.74 -8.18
CA LYS A 171 -23.36 19.67 -7.41
C LYS A 171 -23.82 19.90 -5.98
N ASP A 172 -25.07 19.55 -5.67
CA ASP A 172 -25.70 19.74 -4.35
C ASP A 172 -25.39 18.60 -3.37
N LEU A 173 -24.65 17.57 -3.79
CA LEU A 173 -24.26 16.47 -2.93
C LEU A 173 -22.88 16.70 -2.32
N ASP A 174 -22.75 16.36 -1.05
CA ASP A 174 -21.44 16.31 -0.40
C ASP A 174 -20.57 15.23 -1.10
N PRO A 175 -19.35 15.56 -1.53
CA PRO A 175 -18.43 14.57 -2.10
C PRO A 175 -18.16 13.35 -1.19
N LEU A 176 -18.20 13.50 0.13
CA LEU A 176 -18.08 12.39 1.07
C LEU A 176 -19.28 11.45 1.00
N LEU A 177 -20.50 12.00 0.90
CA LEU A 177 -21.70 11.18 0.70
C LEU A 177 -21.64 10.38 -0.61
N VAL A 178 -21.15 11.01 -1.68
CA VAL A 178 -20.96 10.32 -2.97
C VAL A 178 -19.97 9.16 -2.80
N LEU A 179 -18.87 9.39 -2.11
CA LEU A 179 -17.89 8.35 -1.81
C LEU A 179 -18.49 7.21 -0.99
N ASP A 180 -19.29 7.52 0.03
CA ASP A 180 -19.97 6.52 0.86
C ASP A 180 -20.96 5.67 0.05
N LEU A 181 -21.69 6.28 -0.89
CA LEU A 181 -22.58 5.55 -1.79
C LEU A 181 -21.85 4.60 -2.73
N ILE A 182 -20.63 4.94 -3.13
CA ILE A 182 -19.78 4.10 -3.97
C ILE A 182 -19.14 2.98 -3.16
N MET A 183 -18.61 3.30 -1.98
CA MET A 183 -17.87 2.34 -1.17
C MET A 183 -18.75 1.41 -0.34
N GLY A 184 -19.95 1.87 0.04
CA GLY A 184 -20.87 1.13 0.89
C GLY A 184 -21.24 -0.26 0.36
N PRO A 185 -21.73 -0.40 -0.87
CA PRO A 185 -22.05 -1.70 -1.46
C PRO A 185 -20.85 -2.64 -1.55
N LEU A 186 -19.66 -2.08 -1.85
CA LEU A 186 -18.42 -2.84 -1.93
C LEU A 186 -18.03 -3.40 -0.55
N VAL A 187 -18.02 -2.55 0.48
CA VAL A 187 -17.74 -2.95 1.86
C VAL A 187 -18.75 -3.98 2.36
N SER A 188 -20.04 -3.78 2.05
CA SER A 188 -21.09 -4.75 2.38
C SER A 188 -20.83 -6.12 1.74
N ARG A 189 -20.45 -6.17 0.47
CA ARG A 189 -20.12 -7.42 -0.23
C ARG A 189 -18.90 -8.10 0.36
N LEU A 190 -17.83 -7.36 0.61
CA LEU A 190 -16.58 -7.90 1.17
C LEU A 190 -16.73 -8.43 2.59
N LEU A 191 -17.48 -7.70 3.45
CA LEU A 191 -17.52 -8.01 4.87
C LEU A 191 -18.72 -8.88 5.28
N LEU A 192 -19.87 -8.69 4.63
CA LEU A 192 -21.11 -9.27 5.12
C LEU A 192 -21.59 -10.46 4.27
N THR A 193 -21.47 -10.36 2.95
CA THR A 193 -22.07 -11.37 2.06
C THR A 193 -21.04 -12.29 1.40
N GLY A 194 -19.79 -11.86 1.21
CA GLY A 194 -18.77 -12.68 0.59
C GLY A 194 -18.60 -14.08 1.19
N PRO A 195 -18.58 -14.24 2.52
CA PRO A 195 -18.49 -15.57 3.15
C PRO A 195 -19.77 -16.39 3.09
N LEU A 196 -20.93 -15.74 2.84
CA LEU A 196 -22.25 -16.38 2.86
C LEU A 196 -22.75 -16.73 1.46
N ASP A 197 -22.18 -16.10 0.46
CA ASP A 197 -22.63 -16.23 -0.94
C ASP A 197 -21.79 -17.30 -1.64
N SER A 198 -22.33 -18.52 -1.67
CA SER A 198 -21.75 -19.61 -2.47
C SER A 198 -22.11 -19.51 -3.96
N ALA A 199 -22.90 -18.52 -4.36
CA ALA A 199 -23.17 -18.25 -5.75
C ALA A 199 -22.00 -17.48 -6.38
N PRO A 200 -21.52 -17.88 -7.57
CA PRO A 200 -20.53 -17.09 -8.28
C PRO A 200 -21.14 -15.68 -8.48
N HIS A 201 -20.46 -14.69 -7.93
CA HIS A 201 -20.81 -13.29 -8.18
C HIS A 201 -20.81 -13.10 -9.70
N SER A 202 -21.86 -12.53 -10.26
CA SER A 202 -21.84 -12.18 -11.68
C SER A 202 -20.69 -11.21 -11.91
N GLY A 203 -19.76 -11.52 -12.83
CA GLY A 203 -18.61 -10.68 -13.14
C GLY A 203 -18.97 -9.23 -13.50
N ASP A 204 -20.24 -8.93 -13.66
CA ASP A 204 -20.82 -7.64 -14.01
C ASP A 204 -21.17 -6.78 -12.77
N PHE A 205 -20.91 -7.25 -11.54
CA PHE A 205 -21.29 -6.48 -10.34
C PHE A 205 -20.66 -5.08 -10.29
N PRO A 206 -19.37 -4.89 -10.58
CA PRO A 206 -18.77 -3.56 -10.64
C PRO A 206 -19.47 -2.63 -11.63
N GLU A 207 -19.78 -3.11 -12.82
CA GLU A 207 -20.47 -2.36 -13.85
C GLU A 207 -21.89 -1.98 -13.42
N GLN A 208 -22.67 -2.94 -12.94
CA GLN A 208 -24.03 -2.71 -12.48
C GLN A 208 -24.07 -1.70 -11.33
N MET A 209 -23.11 -1.79 -10.40
CA MET A 209 -23.02 -0.88 -9.26
C MET A 209 -22.68 0.55 -9.71
N VAL A 210 -21.69 0.71 -10.60
CA VAL A 210 -21.33 2.04 -11.14
C VAL A 210 -22.52 2.66 -11.86
N GLU A 211 -23.19 1.93 -12.73
CA GLU A 211 -24.36 2.44 -13.46
C GLU A 211 -25.47 2.86 -12.50
N ALA A 212 -25.81 2.03 -11.51
CA ALA A 212 -26.86 2.33 -10.54
C ALA A 212 -26.54 3.59 -9.72
N VAL A 213 -25.29 3.72 -9.25
CA VAL A 213 -24.84 4.88 -8.48
C VAL A 213 -24.87 6.14 -9.35
N LEU A 214 -24.27 6.10 -10.54
CA LEU A 214 -24.20 7.28 -11.42
C LEU A 214 -25.58 7.73 -11.89
N GLN A 215 -26.51 6.83 -12.16
CA GLN A 215 -27.91 7.19 -12.49
C GLN A 215 -28.58 7.91 -11.31
N GLY A 216 -28.36 7.47 -10.08
CA GLY A 216 -28.87 8.14 -8.87
C GLY A 216 -28.22 9.51 -8.61
N LEU A 217 -26.99 9.70 -9.09
CA LEU A 217 -26.21 10.93 -8.92
C LEU A 217 -26.35 11.90 -10.11
N ALA A 218 -26.98 11.48 -11.21
CA ALA A 218 -27.15 12.31 -12.39
C ALA A 218 -27.86 13.64 -12.06
N PRO A 219 -27.54 14.74 -12.75
CA PRO A 219 -28.24 16.00 -12.58
C PRO A 219 -29.75 15.82 -12.83
N LYS A 220 -30.58 16.40 -11.95
CA LYS A 220 -32.02 16.39 -12.17
C LYS A 220 -32.32 17.15 -13.46
N SER A 221 -32.99 16.52 -14.41
CA SER A 221 -33.50 17.23 -15.57
C SER A 221 -34.40 18.39 -15.10
N ALA A 222 -34.13 19.60 -15.57
CA ALA A 222 -35.03 20.72 -15.34
C ALA A 222 -36.43 20.33 -15.85
N ARG A 223 -37.40 20.22 -14.94
CA ARG A 223 -38.81 20.07 -15.29
C ARG A 223 -39.37 21.41 -15.69
#